data_4d2ba4ba5cf7873a962f65746264378d
#
_entry.id   4d2ba4ba5cf7873a962f65746264378d
#
_cell.length_a   1.000
_cell.length_b   1.000
_cell.length_c   1.000
_cell.angle_alpha   90.00
_cell.angle_beta   90.00
_cell.angle_gamma   90.00
#
_symmetry.space_group_name_H-M   'P 1'
#
loop_
_entity.id
_entity.type
_entity.pdbx_description
1 polymer ?
#
loop_
_entity_poly.entity_id
_entity_poly.type
_entity_poly.pdbx_seq_one_letter_code
_entity_poly.pdbx_strand_id
1 'polypeptide(L)'
;MTDLIKRSRSLIEFMEKWHCRTVFGASLLVALALLAGCTSTTVDEFRQGETGIASDEAVVILGRRQASDYETRSEFVQCVGDRMARGEGAINVVPEQEFVDAMFPWFEPRTAPLRTRDLEQLMAENVVAEKMSEFGIRYIVWLDGFTETTERGGSISCTIGPGGGGCFGFGTWEDDANFDARVWDVGSLTNVGTINTDATGQSYLPALVVPIPLIARVEANACSRLATQLKDFVNGS
;
A
#
# COMPACT_ATOMS: atom_id res chain seq x y z
N MET A 1 28.22 -11.27 62.01
CA MET A 1 29.02 -11.52 60.80
C MET A 1 28.29 -12.37 59.74
N THR A 2 27.32 -13.18 60.12
CA THR A 2 26.53 -14.05 59.25
C THR A 2 25.42 -13.36 58.44
N ASP A 3 24.87 -12.23 58.89
CA ASP A 3 23.78 -11.52 58.18
C ASP A 3 24.28 -10.67 56.95
N LEU A 4 25.51 -10.19 56.99
CA LEU A 4 26.09 -9.47 55.85
C LEU A 4 26.36 -10.36 54.62
N ILE A 5 26.72 -11.64 54.86
CA ILE A 5 26.99 -12.60 53.82
C ILE A 5 25.69 -13.06 53.14
N LYS A 6 24.60 -13.17 53.89
CA LYS A 6 23.27 -13.55 53.38
C LYS A 6 22.69 -12.45 52.47
N ARG A 7 22.89 -11.18 52.83
CA ARG A 7 22.43 -10.02 52.06
C ARG A 7 23.22 -9.82 50.75
N SER A 8 24.51 -10.12 50.76
CA SER A 8 25.37 -10.09 49.57
C SER A 8 24.97 -11.16 48.54
N ARG A 9 24.66 -12.38 48.96
CA ARG A 9 24.21 -13.44 48.06
C ARG A 9 22.86 -13.12 47.37
N SER A 10 21.92 -12.57 48.10
CA SER A 10 20.59 -12.21 47.54
C SER A 10 20.69 -11.08 46.49
N LEU A 11 21.60 -10.15 46.65
CA LEU A 11 21.85 -9.09 45.67
C LEU A 11 22.53 -9.62 44.37
N ILE A 12 23.44 -10.57 44.50
CA ILE A 12 24.10 -11.20 43.33
C ILE A 12 23.08 -12.03 42.54
N GLU A 13 22.25 -12.84 43.17
CA GLU A 13 21.19 -13.60 42.50
C GLU A 13 20.14 -12.70 41.85
N PHE A 14 19.83 -11.55 42.42
CA PHE A 14 18.90 -10.58 41.84
C PHE A 14 19.50 -9.89 40.62
N MET A 15 20.79 -9.55 40.66
CA MET A 15 21.50 -8.94 39.52
C MET A 15 21.69 -9.95 38.36
N GLU A 16 21.99 -11.21 38.62
CA GLU A 16 22.08 -12.24 37.57
C GLU A 16 20.75 -12.48 36.86
N LYS A 17 19.64 -12.53 37.61
CA LYS A 17 18.29 -12.65 37.01
C LYS A 17 17.90 -11.43 36.18
N TRP A 18 18.33 -10.25 36.59
CA TRP A 18 18.04 -9.01 35.84
C TRP A 18 18.86 -8.95 34.52
N HIS A 19 20.14 -9.30 34.56
CA HIS A 19 20.98 -9.36 33.38
C HIS A 19 20.48 -10.41 32.37
N CYS A 20 20.06 -11.57 32.82
CA CYS A 20 19.53 -12.61 31.94
C CYS A 20 18.21 -12.17 31.23
N ARG A 21 17.32 -11.47 31.94
CA ARG A 21 16.06 -10.96 31.36
C ARG A 21 16.28 -9.80 30.37
N THR A 22 17.25 -8.92 30.62
CA THR A 22 17.57 -7.79 29.72
C THR A 22 18.29 -8.25 28.46
N VAL A 23 19.21 -9.21 28.57
CA VAL A 23 19.92 -9.79 27.41
C VAL A 23 18.95 -10.61 26.55
N PHE A 24 18.04 -11.39 27.14
CA PHE A 24 17.03 -12.15 26.40
C PHE A 24 16.01 -11.23 25.70
N GLY A 25 15.59 -10.13 26.35
CA GLY A 25 14.70 -9.13 25.76
C GLY A 25 15.36 -8.36 24.61
N ALA A 26 16.64 -8.00 24.75
CA ALA A 26 17.39 -7.33 23.70
C ALA A 26 17.65 -8.26 22.50
N SER A 27 17.96 -9.53 22.73
CA SER A 27 18.15 -10.54 21.64
C SER A 27 16.85 -10.80 20.90
N LEU A 28 15.70 -10.82 21.56
CA LEU A 28 14.40 -11.00 20.94
C LEU A 28 14.03 -9.78 20.07
N LEU A 29 14.29 -8.56 20.54
CA LEU A 29 14.06 -7.33 19.78
C LEU A 29 14.97 -7.24 18.53
N VAL A 30 16.23 -7.63 18.63
CA VAL A 30 17.13 -7.67 17.49
C VAL A 30 16.70 -8.75 16.49
N ALA A 31 16.27 -9.93 16.97
CA ALA A 31 15.73 -10.97 16.09
C ALA A 31 14.44 -10.52 15.38
N LEU A 32 13.52 -9.81 16.05
CA LEU A 32 12.33 -9.24 15.41
C LEU A 32 12.68 -8.16 14.37
N ALA A 33 13.71 -7.35 14.61
CA ALA A 33 14.14 -6.30 13.66
C ALA A 33 14.79 -6.87 12.38
N LEU A 34 15.37 -8.07 12.46
CA LEU A 34 15.96 -8.78 11.30
C LEU A 34 14.91 -9.51 10.44
N LEU A 35 13.66 -9.58 10.88
CA LEU A 35 12.55 -10.26 10.20
C LEU A 35 11.78 -9.33 9.24
N ALA A 36 12.18 -8.08 9.08
CA ALA A 36 11.59 -7.20 8.08
C ALA A 36 12.06 -7.65 6.69
N GLY A 37 11.15 -8.21 5.91
CA GLY A 37 11.40 -8.49 4.49
C GLY A 37 11.82 -7.20 3.78
N CYS A 38 12.91 -7.25 3.01
CA CYS A 38 13.37 -6.09 2.24
C CYS A 38 12.41 -5.82 1.10
N THR A 39 11.83 -4.63 1.05
CA THR A 39 11.08 -4.13 -0.12
C THR A 39 11.83 -2.94 -0.70
N SER A 40 11.94 -2.90 -2.03
CA SER A 40 12.40 -1.75 -2.78
C SER A 40 11.21 -1.10 -3.46
N THR A 41 11.14 0.24 -3.47
CA THR A 41 10.07 0.96 -4.17
C THR A 41 10.66 2.18 -4.86
N THR A 42 10.44 2.28 -6.15
CA THR A 42 10.79 3.43 -6.99
C THR A 42 9.53 4.16 -7.41
N VAL A 43 9.57 5.47 -7.42
CA VAL A 43 8.45 6.32 -7.89
C VAL A 43 9.01 7.32 -8.89
N ASP A 44 8.44 7.31 -10.09
CA ASP A 44 8.77 8.25 -11.16
C ASP A 44 7.57 9.15 -11.43
N GLU A 45 7.80 10.47 -11.47
CA GLU A 45 6.78 11.47 -11.72
C GLU A 45 7.05 12.21 -13.03
N PHE A 46 6.02 12.32 -13.85
CA PHE A 46 6.03 13.13 -15.07
C PHE A 46 4.92 14.17 -15.01
N ARG A 47 5.31 15.44 -14.85
CA ARG A 47 4.40 16.60 -14.77
C ARG A 47 4.22 17.21 -16.16
N GLN A 48 2.96 17.45 -16.58
CA GLN A 48 2.60 18.09 -17.84
C GLN A 48 1.98 19.48 -17.63
N GLY A 49 1.59 19.81 -16.42
CA GLY A 49 0.98 21.08 -16.06
C GLY A 49 1.21 21.44 -14.60
N GLU A 50 0.95 22.69 -14.26
CA GLU A 50 0.90 23.13 -12.87
C GLU A 50 -0.30 22.53 -12.18
N THR A 51 -0.11 22.11 -10.93
CA THR A 51 -1.16 21.54 -10.08
C THR A 51 -1.34 22.37 -8.83
N GLY A 52 -2.48 22.24 -8.19
CA GLY A 52 -2.85 22.87 -6.95
C GLY A 52 -4.30 22.53 -6.65
N ILE A 53 -4.61 22.35 -5.38
CA ILE A 53 -5.97 22.03 -4.92
C ILE A 53 -6.39 22.97 -3.80
N ALA A 54 -7.59 23.51 -3.88
CA ALA A 54 -8.15 24.34 -2.82
C ALA A 54 -8.80 23.48 -1.73
N SER A 55 -9.04 24.05 -0.56
CA SER A 55 -9.56 23.32 0.60
C SER A 55 -11.01 22.82 0.44
N ASP A 56 -11.75 23.39 -0.48
CA ASP A 56 -13.13 23.03 -0.85
C ASP A 56 -13.21 22.11 -2.09
N GLU A 57 -12.08 21.85 -2.71
CA GLU A 57 -11.97 20.90 -3.83
C GLU A 57 -11.64 19.48 -3.35
N ALA A 58 -11.92 18.50 -4.21
CA ALA A 58 -11.76 17.10 -3.91
C ALA A 58 -11.04 16.35 -5.05
N VAL A 59 -10.47 15.22 -4.68
CA VAL A 59 -9.90 14.22 -5.61
C VAL A 59 -10.76 12.97 -5.55
N VAL A 60 -11.00 12.35 -6.71
CA VAL A 60 -11.51 10.99 -6.77
C VAL A 60 -10.44 10.08 -7.37
N ILE A 61 -10.27 8.90 -6.77
CA ILE A 61 -9.33 7.89 -7.25
C ILE A 61 -10.14 6.71 -7.76
N LEU A 62 -9.93 6.34 -9.00
CA LEU A 62 -10.67 5.30 -9.71
C LEU A 62 -9.71 4.21 -10.19
N GLY A 63 -9.99 2.97 -9.84
CA GLY A 63 -9.27 1.83 -10.37
C GLY A 63 -9.70 1.49 -11.80
N ARG A 64 -8.75 1.20 -12.67
CA ARG A 64 -9.05 0.65 -14.00
C ARG A 64 -9.56 -0.78 -13.85
N ARG A 65 -10.80 -0.99 -14.30
CA ARG A 65 -11.48 -2.29 -14.30
C ARG A 65 -11.85 -2.65 -15.73
N GLN A 66 -10.88 -3.13 -16.47
CA GLN A 66 -11.16 -3.73 -17.78
C GLN A 66 -11.40 -5.24 -17.58
N ALA A 67 -12.16 -5.86 -18.47
CA ALA A 67 -12.46 -7.29 -18.45
C ALA A 67 -11.23 -8.14 -18.84
N SER A 68 -10.11 -7.94 -18.13
CA SER A 68 -8.85 -8.68 -18.29
C SER A 68 -8.39 -9.17 -16.92
N ASP A 69 -7.44 -10.10 -16.90
CA ASP A 69 -6.86 -10.67 -15.67
C ASP A 69 -6.06 -9.64 -14.84
N TYR A 70 -5.98 -8.39 -15.30
CA TYR A 70 -5.21 -7.28 -14.73
C TYR A 70 -6.12 -6.14 -14.26
N GLU A 71 -7.04 -6.44 -13.38
CA GLU A 71 -7.91 -5.44 -12.76
C GLU A 71 -7.23 -4.83 -11.54
N THR A 72 -7.20 -3.48 -11.46
CA THR A 72 -6.71 -2.78 -10.26
C THR A 72 -7.63 -3.07 -9.08
N ARG A 73 -7.08 -3.64 -8.03
CA ARG A 73 -7.85 -4.08 -6.86
C ARG A 73 -8.43 -2.89 -6.11
N SER A 74 -9.69 -3.00 -5.72
CA SER A 74 -10.39 -1.95 -4.96
C SER A 74 -9.72 -1.66 -3.61
N GLU A 75 -9.12 -2.65 -2.97
CA GLU A 75 -8.39 -2.48 -1.72
C GLU A 75 -7.15 -1.59 -1.89
N PHE A 76 -6.49 -1.66 -3.05
CA PHE A 76 -5.36 -0.78 -3.35
C PHE A 76 -5.83 0.67 -3.59
N VAL A 77 -6.91 0.86 -4.35
CA VAL A 77 -7.54 2.18 -4.58
C VAL A 77 -7.92 2.81 -3.25
N GLN A 78 -8.60 2.06 -2.39
CA GLN A 78 -8.99 2.51 -1.05
C GLN A 78 -7.77 2.85 -0.19
N CYS A 79 -6.71 2.03 -0.22
CA CYS A 79 -5.48 2.28 0.51
C CYS A 79 -4.87 3.62 0.13
N VAL A 80 -4.78 3.92 -1.18
CA VAL A 80 -4.22 5.19 -1.69
C VAL A 80 -5.10 6.36 -1.25
N GLY A 81 -6.42 6.28 -1.43
CA GLY A 81 -7.36 7.32 -1.02
C GLY A 81 -7.30 7.62 0.48
N ASP A 82 -7.32 6.59 1.30
CA ASP A 82 -7.23 6.68 2.75
C ASP A 82 -5.93 7.36 3.24
N ARG A 83 -4.82 7.12 2.54
CA ARG A 83 -3.54 7.74 2.88
C ARG A 83 -3.44 9.19 2.43
N MET A 84 -4.02 9.52 1.27
CA MET A 84 -4.11 10.90 0.79
C MET A 84 -4.99 11.76 1.71
N ALA A 85 -6.05 11.20 2.26
CA ALA A 85 -6.98 11.89 3.16
C ALA A 85 -6.42 12.11 4.58
N ARG A 86 -5.21 11.63 4.92
CA ARG A 86 -4.67 11.69 6.28
C ARG A 86 -3.29 12.34 6.34
N GLY A 87 -2.97 12.91 7.52
CA GLY A 87 -1.65 13.46 7.84
C GLY A 87 -1.43 14.87 7.29
N GLU A 88 -0.17 15.27 7.18
CA GLU A 88 0.21 16.57 6.65
C GLU A 88 -0.14 16.66 5.16
N GLY A 89 -0.64 17.81 4.72
CA GLY A 89 -1.12 18.02 3.35
C GLY A 89 -2.31 17.15 2.98
N ALA A 90 -3.13 16.72 3.95
CA ALA A 90 -4.33 15.91 3.71
C ALA A 90 -5.27 16.57 2.69
N ILE A 91 -5.83 15.75 1.82
CA ILE A 91 -6.69 16.17 0.71
C ILE A 91 -8.09 15.59 0.94
N ASN A 92 -9.11 16.29 0.51
CA ASN A 92 -10.45 15.75 0.46
C ASN A 92 -10.53 14.71 -0.66
N VAL A 93 -10.76 13.44 -0.30
CA VAL A 93 -10.85 12.31 -1.24
C VAL A 93 -12.26 11.75 -1.20
N VAL A 94 -12.94 11.75 -2.34
CA VAL A 94 -14.23 11.09 -2.49
C VAL A 94 -14.00 9.59 -2.67
N PRO A 95 -14.67 8.73 -1.87
CA PRO A 95 -14.55 7.28 -2.03
C PRO A 95 -15.00 6.82 -3.41
N GLU A 96 -14.24 5.89 -4.03
CA GLU A 96 -14.53 5.37 -5.38
C GLU A 96 -15.98 4.90 -5.54
N GLN A 97 -16.46 4.08 -4.59
CA GLN A 97 -17.80 3.50 -4.66
C GLN A 97 -18.89 4.59 -4.59
N GLU A 98 -18.73 5.56 -3.70
CA GLU A 98 -19.68 6.69 -3.56
C GLU A 98 -19.76 7.50 -4.85
N PHE A 99 -18.61 7.79 -5.46
CA PHE A 99 -18.53 8.51 -6.72
C PHE A 99 -19.18 7.72 -7.87
N VAL A 100 -18.83 6.45 -8.04
CA VAL A 100 -19.34 5.60 -9.12
C VAL A 100 -20.85 5.43 -9.00
N ASP A 101 -21.38 5.19 -7.80
CA ASP A 101 -22.82 5.05 -7.57
C ASP A 101 -23.59 6.36 -7.90
N ALA A 102 -23.05 7.51 -7.49
CA ALA A 102 -23.65 8.81 -7.78
C ALA A 102 -23.57 9.19 -9.27
N MET A 103 -22.49 8.77 -9.93
CA MET A 103 -22.22 9.04 -11.36
C MET A 103 -22.76 7.94 -12.28
N PHE A 104 -23.58 7.02 -11.78
CA PHE A 104 -24.22 6.00 -12.64
C PHE A 104 -25.05 6.64 -13.74
N PRO A 105 -24.98 6.17 -15.01
CA PRO A 105 -24.20 5.04 -15.53
C PRO A 105 -22.85 5.42 -16.19
N TRP A 106 -22.36 6.64 -16.04
CA TRP A 106 -21.24 7.18 -16.82
C TRP A 106 -19.86 6.70 -16.39
N PHE A 107 -19.70 6.29 -15.10
CA PHE A 107 -18.41 5.85 -14.55
C PHE A 107 -18.38 4.36 -14.20
N GLU A 108 -19.31 3.59 -14.72
CA GLU A 108 -19.24 2.12 -14.65
C GLU A 108 -18.03 1.58 -15.43
N PRO A 109 -17.51 0.39 -15.10
CA PRO A 109 -16.31 -0.16 -15.75
C PRO A 109 -16.32 -0.20 -17.28
N ARG A 110 -17.53 -0.26 -17.88
CA ARG A 110 -17.69 -0.31 -19.35
C ARG A 110 -17.94 1.05 -20.00
N THR A 111 -18.35 2.02 -19.24
CA THR A 111 -18.77 3.37 -19.74
C THR A 111 -17.82 4.47 -19.29
N ALA A 112 -17.00 4.21 -18.29
CA ALA A 112 -16.04 5.18 -17.77
C ALA A 112 -15.10 5.70 -18.87
N PRO A 113 -14.77 6.99 -18.86
CA PRO A 113 -13.93 7.61 -19.86
C PRO A 113 -12.51 7.02 -19.79
N LEU A 114 -11.97 6.62 -20.94
CA LEU A 114 -10.62 6.09 -21.06
C LEU A 114 -9.57 7.16 -21.39
N ARG A 115 -10.02 8.30 -21.93
CA ARG A 115 -9.19 9.44 -22.35
C ARG A 115 -9.84 10.75 -21.91
N THR A 116 -9.05 11.79 -21.79
CA THR A 116 -9.54 13.14 -21.45
C THR A 116 -10.60 13.66 -22.42
N ARG A 117 -10.50 13.33 -23.71
CA ARG A 117 -11.52 13.66 -24.72
C ARG A 117 -12.88 12.99 -24.43
N ASP A 118 -12.86 11.78 -23.90
CA ASP A 118 -14.10 11.07 -23.55
C ASP A 118 -14.72 11.73 -22.29
N LEU A 119 -13.90 12.21 -21.35
CA LEU A 119 -14.33 13.03 -20.22
C LEU A 119 -14.92 14.37 -20.69
N GLU A 120 -14.31 15.04 -21.68
CA GLU A 120 -14.83 16.28 -22.26
C GLU A 120 -16.24 16.08 -22.82
N GLN A 121 -16.49 14.98 -23.51
CA GLN A 121 -17.83 14.64 -24.02
C GLN A 121 -18.84 14.41 -22.91
N LEU A 122 -18.45 13.75 -21.81
CA LEU A 122 -19.31 13.55 -20.65
C LEU A 122 -19.61 14.87 -19.93
N MET A 123 -18.62 15.74 -19.78
CA MET A 123 -18.80 17.06 -19.15
C MET A 123 -19.68 18.01 -19.97
N ALA A 124 -19.92 17.73 -21.25
CA ALA A 124 -20.91 18.47 -22.06
C ALA A 124 -22.36 18.13 -21.64
N GLU A 125 -22.60 17.02 -20.95
CA GLU A 125 -23.89 16.68 -20.36
C GLU A 125 -24.10 17.46 -19.07
N ASN A 126 -25.10 18.31 -19.01
CA ASN A 126 -25.34 19.18 -17.85
C ASN A 126 -25.46 18.43 -16.52
N VAL A 127 -26.09 17.25 -16.54
CA VAL A 127 -26.25 16.40 -15.33
C VAL A 127 -24.90 15.92 -14.81
N VAL A 128 -23.98 15.55 -15.70
CA VAL A 128 -22.63 15.10 -15.32
C VAL A 128 -21.83 16.26 -14.73
N ALA A 129 -21.84 17.41 -15.41
CA ALA A 129 -21.15 18.62 -14.95
C ALA A 129 -21.67 19.10 -13.58
N GLU A 130 -23.00 19.09 -13.36
CA GLU A 130 -23.61 19.43 -12.08
C GLU A 130 -23.16 18.50 -10.96
N LYS A 131 -23.22 17.19 -11.17
CA LYS A 131 -22.75 16.19 -10.19
C LYS A 131 -21.27 16.32 -9.88
N MET A 132 -20.42 16.53 -10.88
CA MET A 132 -18.98 16.79 -10.67
C MET A 132 -18.75 18.01 -9.80
N SER A 133 -19.53 19.07 -10.03
CA SER A 133 -19.48 20.31 -9.23
C SER A 133 -19.99 20.08 -7.80
N GLU A 134 -21.05 19.29 -7.61
CA GLU A 134 -21.57 18.95 -6.27
C GLU A 134 -20.53 18.23 -5.41
N PHE A 135 -19.74 17.32 -6.00
CA PHE A 135 -18.63 16.67 -5.32
C PHE A 135 -17.39 17.55 -5.17
N GLY A 136 -17.35 18.72 -5.85
CA GLY A 136 -16.18 19.58 -5.87
C GLY A 136 -14.95 18.91 -6.51
N ILE A 137 -15.14 17.99 -7.48
CA ILE A 137 -14.04 17.24 -8.06
C ILE A 137 -13.11 18.14 -8.87
N ARG A 138 -11.88 18.32 -8.37
CA ARG A 138 -10.81 19.01 -9.07
C ARG A 138 -9.98 18.05 -9.92
N TYR A 139 -9.61 16.90 -9.36
CA TYR A 139 -8.82 15.90 -10.05
C TYR A 139 -9.48 14.52 -10.04
N ILE A 140 -9.41 13.84 -11.19
CA ILE A 140 -9.67 12.42 -11.33
C ILE A 140 -8.33 11.71 -11.46
N VAL A 141 -8.03 10.77 -10.57
CA VAL A 141 -6.84 9.93 -10.63
C VAL A 141 -7.23 8.54 -11.08
N TRP A 142 -6.75 8.14 -12.25
CA TRP A 142 -6.91 6.78 -12.74
C TRP A 142 -5.73 5.92 -12.31
N LEU A 143 -6.00 4.91 -11.50
CA LEU A 143 -5.03 3.89 -11.11
C LEU A 143 -5.14 2.68 -12.03
N ASP A 144 -4.01 2.28 -12.60
CA ASP A 144 -3.86 1.10 -13.43
C ASP A 144 -2.67 0.29 -12.91
N GLY A 145 -2.84 -0.98 -12.66
CA GLY A 145 -1.75 -1.81 -12.19
C GLY A 145 -2.19 -2.99 -11.33
N PHE A 146 -1.23 -3.84 -11.03
CA PHE A 146 -1.42 -5.08 -10.30
C PHE A 146 -0.17 -5.50 -9.54
N THR A 147 -0.33 -6.49 -8.69
CA THR A 147 0.77 -7.17 -8.00
C THR A 147 0.80 -8.63 -8.43
N GLU A 148 1.96 -9.12 -8.82
CA GLU A 148 2.16 -10.51 -9.22
C GLU A 148 3.33 -11.16 -8.46
N THR A 149 3.29 -12.48 -8.38
CA THR A 149 4.41 -13.28 -7.87
C THR A 149 5.24 -13.76 -9.05
N THR A 150 6.47 -13.27 -9.16
CA THR A 150 7.35 -13.50 -10.33
C THR A 150 8.26 -14.70 -10.14
N GLU A 151 8.79 -14.89 -8.95
CA GLU A 151 9.71 -16.00 -8.66
C GLU A 151 9.24 -16.82 -7.46
N ARG A 152 9.47 -18.13 -7.56
CA ARG A 152 9.25 -19.07 -6.45
C ARG A 152 10.38 -20.08 -6.39
N GLY A 153 10.90 -20.31 -5.19
CA GLY A 153 12.01 -21.22 -4.97
C GLY A 153 11.90 -22.00 -3.67
N GLY A 154 12.74 -23.01 -3.55
CA GLY A 154 12.84 -23.85 -2.36
C GLY A 154 11.86 -25.02 -2.30
N SER A 155 11.87 -25.75 -1.19
CA SER A 155 10.93 -26.84 -0.92
C SER A 155 10.72 -26.99 0.59
N ILE A 156 9.50 -27.37 0.98
CA ILE A 156 9.14 -27.68 2.35
C ILE A 156 8.52 -29.08 2.37
N SER A 157 9.03 -29.94 3.23
CA SER A 157 8.53 -31.28 3.45
C SER A 157 7.92 -31.39 4.85
N CYS A 158 6.70 -31.89 4.94
CA CYS A 158 6.01 -32.11 6.20
C CYS A 158 5.75 -33.59 6.42
N THR A 159 5.98 -34.08 7.63
CA THR A 159 5.72 -35.48 8.03
C THR A 159 4.85 -35.52 9.26
N ILE A 160 3.97 -36.53 9.33
CA ILE A 160 3.12 -36.82 10.48
C ILE A 160 3.40 -38.24 10.94
N GLY A 161 3.69 -38.42 12.23
CA GLY A 161 3.98 -39.70 12.85
C GLY A 161 3.30 -39.89 14.20
N PRO A 162 3.42 -41.06 14.86
CA PRO A 162 2.75 -41.36 16.14
C PRO A 162 3.14 -40.42 17.30
N GLY A 163 4.24 -39.68 17.16
CA GLY A 163 4.74 -38.73 18.16
C GLY A 163 4.47 -37.26 17.82
N GLY A 164 3.72 -36.96 16.74
CA GLY A 164 3.45 -35.60 16.26
C GLY A 164 3.84 -35.38 14.79
N GLY A 165 3.63 -34.17 14.30
CA GLY A 165 3.98 -33.75 12.95
C GLY A 165 4.94 -32.57 12.97
N GLY A 166 5.72 -32.42 11.92
CA GLY A 166 6.60 -31.27 11.72
C GLY A 166 6.97 -31.06 10.26
N CYS A 167 7.28 -29.80 9.92
CA CYS A 167 7.74 -29.41 8.60
C CYS A 167 9.20 -29.00 8.65
N PHE A 168 9.94 -29.35 7.60
CA PHE A 168 11.33 -28.99 7.42
C PHE A 168 11.56 -28.47 6.02
N GLY A 169 12.24 -27.33 5.90
CA GLY A 169 12.59 -26.78 4.60
C GLY A 169 12.60 -25.26 4.58
N PHE A 170 12.67 -24.74 3.38
CA PHE A 170 12.73 -23.31 3.11
C PHE A 170 12.04 -23.00 1.80
N GLY A 171 11.15 -22.00 1.80
CA GLY A 171 10.49 -21.48 0.61
C GLY A 171 10.80 -20.00 0.45
N THR A 172 10.86 -19.55 -0.80
CA THR A 172 10.97 -18.14 -1.15
C THR A 172 10.01 -17.81 -2.27
N TRP A 173 9.54 -16.57 -2.30
CA TRP A 173 8.87 -16.00 -3.47
C TRP A 173 9.14 -14.51 -3.53
N GLU A 174 9.11 -13.96 -4.73
CA GLU A 174 9.23 -12.55 -5.02
C GLU A 174 7.90 -12.04 -5.53
N ASP A 175 7.44 -10.92 -4.97
CA ASP A 175 6.25 -10.21 -5.40
C ASP A 175 6.68 -8.88 -6.01
N ASP A 176 6.15 -8.59 -7.20
CA ASP A 176 6.33 -7.35 -7.93
C ASP A 176 5.01 -6.63 -8.07
N ALA A 177 4.99 -5.33 -7.75
CA ALA A 177 3.83 -4.46 -7.90
C ALA A 177 4.19 -3.30 -8.81
N ASN A 178 3.39 -3.11 -9.85
CA ASN A 178 3.53 -2.01 -10.79
C ASN A 178 2.20 -1.27 -10.87
N PHE A 179 2.23 0.04 -10.61
CA PHE A 179 1.05 0.90 -10.62
C PHE A 179 1.33 2.23 -11.32
N ASP A 180 0.45 2.58 -12.26
CA ASP A 180 0.40 3.86 -12.95
C ASP A 180 -0.78 4.69 -12.42
N ALA A 181 -0.52 5.94 -12.03
CA ALA A 181 -1.53 6.91 -11.67
C ALA A 181 -1.54 8.05 -12.69
N ARG A 182 -2.63 8.20 -13.44
CA ARG A 182 -2.83 9.32 -14.37
C ARG A 182 -3.75 10.35 -13.75
N VAL A 183 -3.29 11.59 -13.66
CA VAL A 183 -4.01 12.69 -13.03
C VAL A 183 -4.66 13.58 -14.09
N TRP A 184 -5.98 13.61 -14.11
CA TRP A 184 -6.77 14.46 -14.99
C TRP A 184 -7.34 15.65 -14.23
N ASP A 185 -7.12 16.84 -14.73
CA ASP A 185 -7.73 18.07 -14.23
C ASP A 185 -9.11 18.23 -14.86
N VAL A 186 -10.14 18.26 -14.02
CA VAL A 186 -11.55 18.38 -14.47
C VAL A 186 -11.86 19.79 -14.98
N GLY A 187 -11.19 20.81 -14.43
CA GLY A 187 -11.39 22.20 -14.85
C GLY A 187 -10.82 22.51 -16.25
N SER A 188 -9.65 21.96 -16.56
CA SER A 188 -9.02 22.14 -17.89
C SER A 188 -9.28 20.97 -18.85
N LEU A 189 -9.86 19.87 -18.39
CA LEU A 189 -10.10 18.64 -19.15
C LEU A 189 -8.85 18.06 -19.78
N THR A 190 -7.72 18.18 -19.08
CA THR A 190 -6.40 17.73 -19.56
C THR A 190 -5.76 16.72 -18.60
N ASN A 191 -4.85 15.92 -19.14
CA ASN A 191 -3.93 15.14 -18.31
C ASN A 191 -2.81 16.06 -17.81
N VAL A 192 -2.70 16.24 -16.50
CA VAL A 192 -1.68 17.11 -15.88
C VAL A 192 -0.44 16.34 -15.44
N GLY A 193 -0.49 15.02 -15.45
CA GLY A 193 0.69 14.20 -15.21
C GLY A 193 0.40 12.73 -14.97
N THR A 194 1.51 11.98 -14.83
CA THR A 194 1.50 10.55 -14.54
C THR A 194 2.54 10.25 -13.47
N ILE A 195 2.21 9.37 -12.56
CA ILE A 195 3.11 8.86 -11.51
C ILE A 195 3.17 7.35 -11.63
N ASN A 196 4.36 6.82 -11.83
CA ASN A 196 4.60 5.39 -11.92
C ASN A 196 5.25 4.92 -10.63
N THR A 197 4.80 3.78 -10.12
CA THR A 197 5.33 3.20 -8.88
C THR A 197 5.63 1.72 -9.10
N ASP A 198 6.90 1.38 -8.97
CA ASP A 198 7.40 0.00 -9.03
C ASP A 198 7.86 -0.41 -7.63
N ALA A 199 7.37 -1.53 -7.13
CA ALA A 199 7.78 -2.07 -5.85
C ALA A 199 8.06 -3.56 -5.98
N THR A 200 9.20 -4.00 -5.45
CA THR A 200 9.59 -5.41 -5.41
C THR A 200 9.90 -5.82 -3.98
N GLY A 201 9.65 -7.09 -3.68
CA GLY A 201 9.98 -7.59 -2.35
C GLY A 201 10.01 -9.09 -2.25
N GLN A 202 11.02 -9.59 -1.53
CA GLN A 202 11.24 -11.01 -1.33
C GLN A 202 10.65 -11.49 -0.01
N SER A 203 9.84 -12.52 -0.11
CA SER A 203 9.19 -13.20 1.01
C SER A 203 9.86 -14.55 1.27
N TYR A 204 9.84 -14.97 2.52
CA TYR A 204 10.53 -16.20 2.99
C TYR A 204 9.59 -17.04 3.84
N LEU A 205 9.71 -18.37 3.71
CA LEU A 205 8.97 -19.33 4.51
C LEU A 205 9.93 -20.37 5.10
N PRO A 206 10.68 -20.05 6.18
CA PRO A 206 11.45 -21.05 6.90
C PRO A 206 10.50 -21.99 7.64
N ALA A 207 10.79 -23.29 7.57
CA ALA A 207 10.07 -24.33 8.27
C ALA A 207 11.04 -25.16 9.12
N LEU A 208 10.97 -24.97 10.44
CA LEU A 208 11.68 -25.71 11.47
C LEU A 208 10.66 -26.22 12.48
N VAL A 209 9.91 -27.26 12.18
CA VAL A 209 8.76 -27.80 12.90
C VAL A 209 7.45 -27.13 12.47
N VAL A 210 7.34 -25.79 12.52
CA VAL A 210 6.20 -25.02 12.02
C VAL A 210 6.70 -24.01 10.98
N PRO A 211 6.03 -23.91 9.81
CA PRO A 211 6.35 -22.86 8.84
C PRO A 211 5.98 -21.47 9.39
N ILE A 212 6.91 -20.52 9.30
CA ILE A 212 6.71 -19.14 9.74
C ILE A 212 6.87 -18.23 8.53
N PRO A 213 5.79 -17.66 7.97
CA PRO A 213 5.88 -16.78 6.80
C PRO A 213 6.45 -15.41 7.18
N LEU A 214 7.49 -14.99 6.49
CA LEU A 214 8.09 -13.66 6.53
C LEU A 214 7.71 -12.97 5.23
N ILE A 215 6.61 -12.24 5.22
CA ILE A 215 5.98 -11.69 4.01
C ILE A 215 6.46 -10.27 3.78
N ALA A 216 6.99 -10.00 2.59
CA ALA A 216 7.26 -8.66 2.09
C ALA A 216 5.93 -7.92 1.85
N ARG A 217 5.84 -6.66 2.30
CA ARG A 217 4.62 -5.85 2.17
C ARG A 217 4.68 -4.97 0.92
N VAL A 218 4.85 -5.58 -0.24
CA VAL A 218 5.10 -4.89 -1.52
C VAL A 218 3.96 -3.94 -1.86
N GLU A 219 2.73 -4.42 -1.92
CA GLU A 219 1.55 -3.62 -2.24
C GLU A 219 1.30 -2.49 -1.23
N ALA A 220 1.50 -2.74 0.06
CA ALA A 220 1.35 -1.71 1.09
C ALA A 220 2.42 -0.61 1.00
N ASN A 221 3.63 -0.96 0.56
CA ASN A 221 4.70 0.00 0.32
C ASN A 221 4.45 0.81 -0.96
N ALA A 222 4.03 0.15 -2.05
CA ALA A 222 3.60 0.81 -3.28
C ALA A 222 2.47 1.82 -2.99
N CYS A 223 1.42 1.40 -2.30
CA CYS A 223 0.33 2.27 -1.87
C CYS A 223 0.83 3.49 -1.07
N SER A 224 1.73 3.26 -0.10
CA SER A 224 2.24 4.34 0.75
C SER A 224 3.03 5.37 -0.05
N ARG A 225 3.91 4.92 -0.92
CA ARG A 225 4.75 5.79 -1.75
C ARG A 225 3.94 6.54 -2.79
N LEU A 226 3.07 5.82 -3.52
CA LEU A 226 2.18 6.42 -4.50
C LEU A 226 1.27 7.49 -3.88
N ALA A 227 0.65 7.20 -2.73
CA ALA A 227 -0.22 8.15 -2.06
C ALA A 227 0.52 9.41 -1.59
N THR A 228 1.77 9.28 -1.12
CA THR A 228 2.60 10.43 -0.75
C THR A 228 2.91 11.28 -1.98
N GLN A 229 3.37 10.65 -3.06
CA GLN A 229 3.71 11.37 -4.28
C GLN A 229 2.49 12.04 -4.95
N LEU A 230 1.34 11.34 -4.98
CA LEU A 230 0.08 11.92 -5.47
C LEU A 230 -0.35 13.13 -4.65
N LYS A 231 -0.20 13.06 -3.33
CA LYS A 231 -0.52 14.16 -2.42
C LYS A 231 0.34 15.39 -2.71
N ASP A 232 1.65 15.20 -2.83
CA ASP A 232 2.61 16.27 -3.16
C ASP A 232 2.32 16.82 -4.57
N PHE A 233 2.04 15.92 -5.52
CA PHE A 233 1.70 16.29 -6.90
C PHE A 233 0.47 17.21 -6.97
N VAL A 234 -0.66 16.82 -6.37
CA VAL A 234 -1.90 17.61 -6.47
C VAL A 234 -1.88 18.88 -5.61
N ASN A 235 -1.04 18.93 -4.55
CA ASN A 235 -0.80 20.16 -3.77
C ASN A 235 0.15 21.14 -4.49
N GLY A 236 0.79 20.74 -5.60
CA GLY A 236 1.71 21.59 -6.35
C GLY A 236 3.08 21.76 -5.69
N SER A 237 3.52 20.79 -4.91
CA SER A 237 4.80 20.81 -4.17
C SER A 237 5.87 19.94 -4.85
#